data_683dbff1b4b114b7b9a4c8fe46c63bb6
#
_entry.id   683dbff1b4b114b7b9a4c8fe46c63bb6
#
_cell.length_a   1.000
_cell.length_b   1.000
_cell.length_c   1.000
_cell.angle_alpha   90.00
_cell.angle_beta   90.00
_cell.angle_gamma   90.00
#
_symmetry.space_group_name_H-M   'P 1'
#
loop_
_entity.id
_entity.type
_entity.pdbx_description
1 polymer ?
#
loop_
_entity_poly.entity_id
_entity_poly.type
_entity_poly.pdbx_seq_one_letter_code
_entity_poly.pdbx_strand_id
1 'polypeptide(L)'
;AGIFHKKVLYVCPAKPVVYQVGAHFVHMGMKVHFLVDNQSNYSYDSKTNIFIGTPQEIENNILSIGSHFDYVVFDEIHNLNKEDDGDIYENLIKLFNCNFLALSATIGNIDYLKNIFEKINPEKKIHYVEYNKRFINHQRYIYNNNSLKKLHPLCSTDLNDLNKDFIKNSLSFTPNDCATLWEYIEENLDEDLIEGLSPDEYFKEN
;
A
#
# COMPACT_ATOMS: atom_id res chain seq x y z
N ALA A 1 -10.79 20.01 -10.10
CA ALA A 1 -10.05 21.23 -10.51
C ALA A 1 -8.88 21.55 -9.58
N GLY A 2 -8.97 21.33 -8.26
CA GLY A 2 -7.91 21.70 -7.31
C GLY A 2 -6.58 20.93 -7.41
N ILE A 3 -6.59 19.68 -7.86
CA ILE A 3 -5.41 18.80 -7.91
C ILE A 3 -4.42 19.23 -9.00
N PHE A 4 -4.90 19.73 -10.12
CA PHE A 4 -4.06 20.06 -11.29
C PHE A 4 -3.12 21.28 -11.10
N HIS A 5 -3.25 22.01 -10.01
CA HIS A 5 -2.39 23.15 -9.68
C HIS A 5 -1.44 22.89 -8.51
N LYS A 6 -1.46 21.67 -7.97
CA LYS A 6 -0.63 21.29 -6.84
C LYS A 6 0.65 20.58 -7.30
N LYS A 7 1.77 20.93 -6.66
CA LYS A 7 3.06 20.28 -6.86
C LYS A 7 3.22 19.17 -5.84
N VAL A 8 3.31 17.93 -6.30
CA VAL A 8 3.36 16.73 -5.46
C VAL A 8 4.66 15.97 -5.71
N LEU A 9 5.31 15.56 -4.64
CA LEU A 9 6.44 14.65 -4.70
C LEU A 9 5.96 13.25 -4.28
N TYR A 10 6.30 12.24 -5.08
CA TYR A 10 6.00 10.84 -4.79
C TYR A 10 7.31 10.06 -4.62
N VAL A 11 7.55 9.57 -3.42
CA VAL A 11 8.75 8.82 -3.03
C VAL A 11 8.44 7.34 -3.12
N CYS A 12 9.05 6.63 -4.07
CA CYS A 12 8.86 5.21 -4.31
C CYS A 12 10.02 4.38 -3.76
N PRO A 13 9.79 3.15 -3.30
CA PRO A 13 10.82 2.30 -2.71
C PRO A 13 11.86 1.80 -3.71
N ALA A 14 11.52 1.74 -5.01
CA ALA A 14 12.41 1.20 -6.05
C ALA A 14 12.07 1.74 -7.44
N LYS A 15 13.07 1.76 -8.35
CA LYS A 15 12.92 2.23 -9.74
C LYS A 15 11.76 1.58 -10.52
N PRO A 16 11.53 0.26 -10.47
CA PRO A 16 10.37 -0.33 -11.16
C PRO A 16 9.04 0.26 -10.72
N VAL A 17 8.90 0.56 -9.41
CA VAL A 17 7.70 1.19 -8.86
C VAL A 17 7.55 2.63 -9.35
N VAL A 18 8.67 3.38 -9.45
CA VAL A 18 8.68 4.73 -10.04
C VAL A 18 8.07 4.73 -11.43
N TYR A 19 8.49 3.81 -12.29
CA TYR A 19 7.96 3.71 -13.66
C TYR A 19 6.50 3.28 -13.68
N GLN A 20 6.11 2.31 -12.86
CA GLN A 20 4.74 1.82 -12.79
C GLN A 20 3.77 2.91 -12.33
N VAL A 21 4.06 3.56 -11.22
CA VAL A 21 3.21 4.61 -10.65
C VAL A 21 3.23 5.86 -11.52
N GLY A 22 4.39 6.24 -12.04
CA GLY A 22 4.53 7.39 -12.93
C GLY A 22 3.77 7.20 -14.24
N ALA A 23 3.81 6.01 -14.85
CA ALA A 23 3.03 5.70 -16.04
C ALA A 23 1.51 5.79 -15.78
N HIS A 24 1.07 5.38 -14.59
CA HIS A 24 -0.33 5.52 -14.18
C HIS A 24 -0.76 6.99 -14.12
N PHE A 25 0.04 7.87 -13.52
CA PHE A 25 -0.24 9.32 -13.50
C PHE A 25 -0.23 9.94 -14.89
N VAL A 26 0.71 9.53 -15.77
CA VAL A 26 0.72 9.99 -17.17
C VAL A 26 -0.57 9.55 -17.89
N HIS A 27 -1.03 8.33 -17.68
CA HIS A 27 -2.28 7.83 -18.25
C HIS A 27 -3.51 8.62 -17.76
N MET A 28 -3.46 9.15 -16.54
CA MET A 28 -4.48 10.06 -16.00
C MET A 28 -4.39 11.49 -16.56
N GLY A 29 -3.47 11.78 -17.47
CA GLY A 29 -3.27 13.08 -18.07
C GLY A 29 -2.46 14.07 -17.23
N MET A 30 -1.75 13.58 -16.19
CA MET A 30 -0.90 14.43 -15.35
C MET A 30 0.49 14.59 -15.98
N LYS A 31 1.11 15.75 -15.74
CA LYS A 31 2.50 15.98 -16.13
C LYS A 31 3.44 15.46 -15.04
N VAL A 32 4.20 14.44 -15.37
CA VAL A 32 5.10 13.72 -14.45
C VAL A 32 6.55 13.98 -14.81
N HIS A 33 7.35 14.31 -13.82
CA HIS A 33 8.81 14.39 -13.91
C HIS A 33 9.41 13.19 -13.17
N PHE A 34 10.12 12.34 -13.91
CA PHE A 34 10.77 11.14 -13.37
C PHE A 34 12.19 11.47 -12.90
N LEU A 35 12.44 11.24 -11.62
CA LEU A 35 13.78 11.38 -11.01
C LEU A 35 14.43 10.00 -10.99
N VAL A 36 15.13 9.65 -12.04
CA VAL A 36 15.81 8.36 -12.23
C VAL A 36 17.12 8.55 -12.97
N ASP A 37 18.13 7.73 -12.65
CA ASP A 37 19.41 7.61 -13.36
C ASP A 37 20.23 8.89 -13.50
N ASN A 38 20.32 9.72 -12.45
CA ASN A 38 21.13 10.94 -12.43
C ASN A 38 20.91 11.85 -13.65
N GLN A 39 19.73 11.88 -14.20
CA GLN A 39 19.37 12.73 -15.33
C GLN A 39 19.21 14.19 -14.88
N SER A 40 20.26 14.77 -14.30
CA SER A 40 20.30 16.16 -13.81
C SER A 40 20.07 17.24 -14.86
N ASN A 41 19.87 16.87 -16.14
CA ASN A 41 19.79 17.79 -17.26
C ASN A 41 18.39 18.00 -17.83
N TYR A 42 17.35 17.42 -17.22
CA TYR A 42 15.97 17.68 -17.68
C TYR A 42 15.42 18.92 -16.99
N SER A 43 15.26 19.99 -17.77
CA SER A 43 14.41 21.10 -17.37
C SER A 43 12.97 20.61 -17.32
N TYR A 44 12.37 20.60 -16.13
CA TYR A 44 10.94 20.34 -16.02
C TYR A 44 10.14 21.60 -16.42
N ASP A 45 9.01 21.40 -17.08
CA ASP A 45 8.07 22.46 -17.42
C ASP A 45 7.44 23.03 -16.12
N SER A 46 7.21 24.35 -16.11
CA SER A 46 6.48 25.01 -15.01
C SER A 46 5.09 24.44 -14.73
N LYS A 47 4.57 23.64 -15.66
CA LYS A 47 3.29 22.92 -15.54
C LYS A 47 3.43 21.50 -14.98
N THR A 48 4.63 21.07 -14.59
CA THR A 48 4.81 19.74 -13.97
C THR A 48 4.15 19.70 -12.61
N ASN A 49 3.25 18.73 -12.45
CA ASN A 49 2.46 18.55 -11.23
C ASN A 49 3.07 17.50 -10.30
N ILE A 50 3.60 16.42 -10.88
CA ILE A 50 4.08 15.25 -10.15
C ILE A 50 5.57 15.09 -10.37
N PHE A 51 6.32 14.99 -9.28
CA PHE A 51 7.71 14.59 -9.25
C PHE A 51 7.76 13.21 -8.60
N ILE A 52 8.40 12.25 -9.24
CA ILE A 52 8.43 10.87 -8.76
C ILE A 52 9.83 10.28 -8.86
N GLY A 53 10.29 9.65 -7.79
CA GLY A 53 11.63 9.05 -7.75
C GLY A 53 11.83 8.13 -6.56
N THR A 54 12.99 7.49 -6.50
CA THR A 54 13.46 6.81 -5.30
C THR A 54 14.02 7.82 -4.29
N PRO A 55 14.11 7.50 -2.99
CA PRO A 55 14.68 8.39 -1.99
C PRO A 55 16.04 8.94 -2.41
N GLN A 56 16.94 8.08 -2.87
CA GLN A 56 18.29 8.44 -3.30
C GLN A 56 18.29 9.40 -4.50
N GLU A 57 17.45 9.15 -5.51
CA GLU A 57 17.38 10.03 -6.69
C GLU A 57 16.76 11.38 -6.35
N ILE A 58 15.81 11.42 -5.42
CA ILE A 58 15.21 12.66 -4.94
C ILE A 58 16.27 13.48 -4.18
N GLU A 59 17.00 12.86 -3.24
CA GLU A 59 18.06 13.53 -2.50
C GLU A 59 19.13 14.09 -3.43
N ASN A 60 19.59 13.31 -4.41
CA ASN A 60 20.58 13.73 -5.40
C ASN A 60 20.13 14.92 -6.27
N ASN A 61 18.81 15.03 -6.49
CA ASN A 61 18.23 16.06 -7.36
C ASN A 61 17.59 17.22 -6.59
N ILE A 62 17.72 17.27 -5.26
CA ILE A 62 17.03 18.25 -4.42
C ILE A 62 17.29 19.71 -4.80
N LEU A 63 18.51 20.03 -5.21
CA LEU A 63 18.89 21.37 -5.62
C LEU A 63 18.19 21.81 -6.91
N SER A 64 17.90 20.89 -7.80
CA SER A 64 17.22 21.18 -9.07
C SER A 64 15.69 21.23 -8.93
N ILE A 65 15.09 20.35 -8.13
CA ILE A 65 13.63 20.31 -7.95
C ILE A 65 13.12 21.26 -6.86
N GLY A 66 14.01 21.67 -5.94
CA GLY A 66 13.68 22.48 -4.77
C GLY A 66 12.91 21.72 -3.70
N SER A 67 12.68 22.37 -2.56
CA SER A 67 11.98 21.77 -1.41
C SER A 67 10.50 22.19 -1.29
N HIS A 68 10.01 23.04 -2.20
CA HIS A 68 8.66 23.58 -2.11
C HIS A 68 7.67 22.68 -2.85
N PHE A 69 6.99 21.83 -2.09
CA PHE A 69 5.90 20.96 -2.54
C PHE A 69 4.64 21.23 -1.71
N ASP A 70 3.46 21.05 -2.32
CA ASP A 70 2.19 21.12 -1.59
C ASP A 70 1.96 19.85 -0.77
N TYR A 71 2.38 18.70 -1.32
CA TYR A 71 2.24 17.38 -0.68
C TYR A 71 3.44 16.50 -1.02
N VAL A 72 3.81 15.64 -0.07
CA VAL A 72 4.75 14.53 -0.30
C VAL A 72 4.06 13.22 0.05
N VAL A 73 4.20 12.22 -0.81
CA VAL A 73 3.75 10.85 -0.56
C VAL A 73 4.98 9.97 -0.38
N PHE A 74 5.11 9.33 0.77
CA PHE A 74 6.12 8.32 1.06
C PHE A 74 5.48 6.94 0.93
N ASP A 75 5.82 6.22 -0.12
CA ASP A 75 5.38 4.85 -0.31
C ASP A 75 6.33 3.88 0.41
N GLU A 76 5.76 2.82 1.00
CA GLU A 76 6.49 1.82 1.78
C GLU A 76 7.37 2.43 2.88
N ILE A 77 6.79 3.34 3.68
CA ILE A 77 7.53 4.10 4.72
C ILE A 77 8.21 3.20 5.77
N HIS A 78 7.86 1.92 5.88
CA HIS A 78 8.55 0.97 6.74
C HIS A 78 10.03 0.78 6.36
N ASN A 79 10.43 1.16 5.15
CA ASN A 79 11.84 1.19 4.74
C ASN A 79 12.69 2.17 5.55
N LEU A 80 12.09 3.08 6.30
CA LEU A 80 12.77 3.95 7.27
C LEU A 80 13.57 3.13 8.33
N ASN A 81 13.19 1.88 8.57
CA ASN A 81 13.90 1.00 9.50
C ASN A 81 15.04 0.18 8.83
N LYS A 82 15.30 0.36 7.54
CA LYS A 82 16.41 -0.31 6.86
C LYS A 82 17.71 0.42 7.11
N GLU A 83 18.80 -0.34 7.32
CA GLU A 83 20.12 0.21 7.61
C GLU A 83 20.66 1.07 6.45
N ASP A 84 20.36 0.70 5.20
CA ASP A 84 20.93 1.38 4.03
C ASP A 84 20.14 2.62 3.59
N ASP A 85 18.82 2.63 3.72
CA ASP A 85 17.95 3.69 3.17
C ASP A 85 17.26 4.55 4.23
N GLY A 86 17.28 4.12 5.49
CA GLY A 86 16.54 4.76 6.59
C GLY A 86 16.90 6.22 6.79
N ASP A 87 18.19 6.54 6.77
CA ASP A 87 18.70 7.89 6.94
C ASP A 87 18.22 8.84 5.84
N ILE A 88 18.11 8.34 4.61
CA ILE A 88 17.65 9.13 3.46
C ILE A 88 16.16 9.47 3.63
N TYR A 89 15.33 8.49 4.02
CA TYR A 89 13.91 8.76 4.32
C TYR A 89 13.76 9.80 5.43
N GLU A 90 14.53 9.68 6.50
CA GLU A 90 14.51 10.64 7.62
C GLU A 90 14.92 12.05 7.16
N ASN A 91 15.95 12.17 6.34
CA ASN A 91 16.38 13.44 5.77
C ASN A 91 15.29 14.07 4.90
N LEU A 92 14.65 13.28 4.04
CA LEU A 92 13.58 13.79 3.19
C LEU A 92 12.36 14.25 4.01
N ILE A 93 11.98 13.51 5.07
CA ILE A 93 10.89 13.90 5.97
C ILE A 93 11.20 15.24 6.67
N LYS A 94 12.44 15.45 7.10
CA LYS A 94 12.88 16.71 7.71
C LYS A 94 12.93 17.87 6.73
N LEU A 95 13.31 17.58 5.50
CA LEU A 95 13.52 18.57 4.45
C LEU A 95 12.19 19.13 3.91
N PHE A 96 11.21 18.28 3.73
CA PHE A 96 9.91 18.66 3.15
C PHE A 96 8.91 19.08 4.23
N ASN A 97 8.91 20.38 4.56
CA ASN A 97 7.97 20.92 5.54
C ASN A 97 6.57 21.20 4.94
N CYS A 98 5.96 20.22 4.29
CA CYS A 98 4.61 20.27 3.75
C CYS A 98 3.73 19.15 4.34
N ASN A 99 2.47 19.09 3.94
CA ASN A 99 1.62 17.96 4.29
C ASN A 99 2.14 16.70 3.62
N PHE A 100 2.13 15.57 4.32
CA PHE A 100 2.59 14.32 3.76
C PHE A 100 1.58 13.18 4.00
N LEU A 101 1.66 12.16 3.15
CA LEU A 101 0.99 10.88 3.30
C LEU A 101 2.06 9.79 3.35
N ALA A 102 2.08 9.01 4.42
CA ALA A 102 2.96 7.86 4.57
C ALA A 102 2.14 6.57 4.41
N LEU A 103 2.50 5.76 3.43
CA LEU A 103 1.82 4.50 3.09
C LEU A 103 2.70 3.32 3.50
N SER A 104 2.10 2.30 4.07
CA SER A 104 2.79 1.03 4.36
C SER A 104 1.80 -0.13 4.41
N ALA A 105 2.23 -1.28 3.91
CA ALA A 105 1.47 -2.52 4.03
C ALA A 105 1.63 -3.17 5.42
N THR A 106 2.80 -2.98 6.07
CA THR A 106 3.11 -3.61 7.36
C THR A 106 4.00 -2.69 8.19
N ILE A 107 3.54 -2.34 9.38
CA ILE A 107 4.33 -1.56 10.34
C ILE A 107 4.33 -2.32 11.65
N GLY A 108 5.53 -2.76 12.10
CA GLY A 108 5.67 -3.53 13.33
C GLY A 108 5.50 -2.70 14.61
N ASN A 109 5.86 -1.41 14.57
CA ASN A 109 5.75 -0.50 15.72
C ASN A 109 5.27 0.87 15.25
N ILE A 110 3.96 1.03 15.21
CA ILE A 110 3.30 2.26 14.77
C ILE A 110 3.56 3.44 15.70
N ASP A 111 3.60 3.19 17.01
CA ASP A 111 3.80 4.26 18.00
C ASP A 111 5.21 4.85 17.90
N TYR A 112 6.19 4.03 17.58
CA TYR A 112 7.56 4.50 17.33
C TYR A 112 7.61 5.43 16.10
N LEU A 113 7.00 5.02 14.99
CA LEU A 113 6.94 5.82 13.76
C LEU A 113 6.20 7.15 13.98
N LYS A 114 5.07 7.10 14.67
CA LYS A 114 4.28 8.26 15.05
C LYS A 114 5.10 9.25 15.89
N ASN A 115 5.83 8.75 16.88
CA ASN A 115 6.71 9.55 17.72
C ASN A 115 7.85 10.23 16.92
N ILE A 116 8.41 9.54 15.91
CA ILE A 116 9.38 10.14 14.99
C ILE A 116 8.74 11.32 14.23
N PHE A 117 7.59 11.11 13.63
CA PHE A 117 6.91 12.16 12.86
C PHE A 117 6.53 13.37 13.74
N GLU A 118 6.04 13.14 14.96
CA GLU A 118 5.71 14.20 15.92
C GLU A 118 6.96 14.98 16.36
N LYS A 119 8.10 14.30 16.53
CA LYS A 119 9.38 14.97 16.84
C LYS A 119 9.92 15.81 15.69
N ILE A 120 9.80 15.32 14.46
CA ILE A 120 10.29 16.03 13.28
C ILE A 120 9.38 17.23 12.96
N ASN A 121 8.09 17.09 13.14
CA ASN A 121 7.09 18.10 12.80
C ASN A 121 6.10 18.34 13.96
N PRO A 122 6.51 18.95 15.07
CA PRO A 122 5.67 19.10 16.28
C PRO A 122 4.42 19.95 16.05
N GLU A 123 4.43 20.81 15.04
CA GLU A 123 3.29 21.67 14.66
C GLU A 123 2.21 20.91 13.86
N LYS A 124 2.51 19.67 13.39
CA LYS A 124 1.59 18.93 12.54
C LYS A 124 0.85 17.86 13.33
N LYS A 125 -0.46 17.77 13.08
CA LYS A 125 -1.27 16.69 13.63
C LYS A 125 -1.12 15.45 12.76
N ILE A 126 -0.68 14.34 13.35
CA ILE A 126 -0.57 13.05 12.70
C ILE A 126 -1.89 12.28 12.85
N HIS A 127 -2.45 11.86 11.73
CA HIS A 127 -3.62 10.99 11.67
C HIS A 127 -3.17 9.60 11.22
N TYR A 128 -3.53 8.61 11.98
CA TYR A 128 -3.30 7.22 11.66
C TYR A 128 -4.59 6.55 11.20
N VAL A 129 -4.51 5.84 10.08
CA VAL A 129 -5.62 5.05 9.55
C VAL A 129 -5.11 3.64 9.32
N GLU A 130 -5.71 2.68 9.99
CA GLU A 130 -5.43 1.26 9.83
C GLU A 130 -6.59 0.57 9.12
N TYR A 131 -6.25 -0.25 8.12
CA TYR A 131 -7.21 -1.03 7.38
C TYR A 131 -6.72 -2.47 7.26
N ASN A 132 -7.31 -3.36 8.03
CA ASN A 132 -6.89 -4.75 8.15
C ASN A 132 -7.57 -5.70 7.16
N LYS A 133 -8.56 -5.22 6.39
CA LYS A 133 -9.26 -6.02 5.39
C LYS A 133 -8.54 -5.91 4.04
N ARG A 134 -8.16 -7.03 3.45
CA ARG A 134 -7.61 -7.08 2.09
C ARG A 134 -8.68 -7.51 1.10
N PHE A 135 -8.78 -6.79 0.00
CA PHE A 135 -9.67 -7.16 -1.10
C PHE A 135 -9.18 -8.40 -1.86
N ILE A 136 -7.86 -8.54 -2.01
CA ILE A 136 -7.24 -9.70 -2.68
C ILE A 136 -6.32 -10.41 -1.69
N ASN A 137 -6.57 -11.71 -1.47
CA ASN A 137 -5.73 -12.56 -0.65
C ASN A 137 -4.77 -13.37 -1.50
N HIS A 138 -3.59 -13.68 -0.93
CA HIS A 138 -2.65 -14.60 -1.54
C HIS A 138 -3.25 -16.00 -1.59
N GLN A 139 -3.30 -16.58 -2.79
CA GLN A 139 -3.66 -17.99 -2.96
C GLN A 139 -2.40 -18.85 -2.78
N ARG A 140 -2.52 -19.91 -2.01
CA ARG A 140 -1.44 -20.87 -1.78
C ARG A 140 -1.73 -22.16 -2.53
N TYR A 141 -0.68 -22.74 -3.09
CA TYR A 141 -0.75 -23.98 -3.84
C TYR A 141 0.32 -24.95 -3.35
N ILE A 142 -0.01 -26.23 -3.35
CA ILE A 142 0.94 -27.31 -3.18
C ILE A 142 1.23 -27.91 -4.54
N TYR A 143 2.51 -27.99 -4.90
CA TYR A 143 2.96 -28.73 -6.07
C TYR A 143 3.26 -30.18 -5.66
N ASN A 144 2.51 -31.12 -6.19
CA ASN A 144 2.72 -32.53 -5.95
C ASN A 144 2.35 -33.33 -7.24
N ASN A 145 3.16 -34.32 -7.58
CA ASN A 145 2.95 -35.23 -8.72
C ASN A 145 2.60 -34.49 -10.03
N ASN A 146 3.41 -33.49 -10.41
CA ASN A 146 3.20 -32.67 -11.61
C ASN A 146 1.86 -31.92 -11.66
N SER A 147 1.20 -31.73 -10.54
CA SER A 147 -0.03 -30.95 -10.44
C SER A 147 0.05 -29.89 -9.35
N LEU A 148 -0.55 -28.72 -9.60
CA LEU A 148 -0.78 -27.68 -8.60
C LEU A 148 -2.16 -27.90 -7.98
N LYS A 149 -2.19 -28.14 -6.67
CA LYS A 149 -3.43 -28.19 -5.90
C LYS A 149 -3.54 -26.97 -5.02
N LYS A 150 -4.65 -26.27 -5.09
CA LYS A 150 -4.94 -25.12 -4.22
C LYS A 150 -4.99 -25.61 -2.76
N LEU A 151 -4.21 -24.96 -1.90
CA LEU A 151 -4.26 -25.19 -0.47
C LEU A 151 -5.08 -24.08 0.19
N HIS A 152 -6.23 -24.44 0.72
CA HIS A 152 -6.95 -23.52 1.59
C HIS A 152 -6.34 -23.58 2.99
N PRO A 153 -6.00 -22.44 3.63
CA PRO A 153 -5.38 -22.45 4.96
C PRO A 153 -6.21 -23.16 6.05
N LEU A 154 -7.52 -23.15 5.92
CA LEU A 154 -8.42 -23.87 6.83
C LEU A 154 -8.23 -25.38 6.83
N CYS A 155 -7.69 -25.96 5.75
CA CYS A 155 -7.44 -27.41 5.65
C CYS A 155 -6.39 -27.93 6.64
N SER A 156 -5.56 -27.03 7.20
CA SER A 156 -4.50 -27.37 8.16
C SER A 156 -4.72 -26.76 9.55
N THR A 157 -5.89 -26.19 9.80
CA THR A 157 -6.20 -25.49 11.06
C THR A 157 -7.15 -26.32 11.91
N ASP A 158 -6.87 -26.44 13.21
CA ASP A 158 -7.77 -27.06 14.16
C ASP A 158 -9.05 -26.21 14.29
N LEU A 159 -10.23 -26.86 14.39
CA LEU A 159 -11.51 -26.20 14.55
C LEU A 159 -11.55 -25.24 15.75
N ASN A 160 -10.83 -25.56 16.83
CA ASN A 160 -10.74 -24.72 18.02
C ASN A 160 -9.94 -23.43 17.77
N ASP A 161 -9.11 -23.41 16.74
CA ASP A 161 -8.31 -22.25 16.38
C ASP A 161 -9.04 -21.30 15.41
N LEU A 162 -10.13 -21.71 14.79
CA LEU A 162 -10.88 -20.89 13.83
C LEU A 162 -11.44 -19.59 14.42
N ASN A 163 -11.66 -19.56 15.72
CA ASN A 163 -12.14 -18.37 16.41
C ASN A 163 -11.05 -17.37 16.82
N LYS A 164 -9.77 -17.70 16.61
CA LYS A 164 -8.67 -16.78 16.93
C LYS A 164 -8.64 -15.61 15.95
N ASP A 165 -8.48 -14.41 16.48
CA ASP A 165 -8.51 -13.17 15.68
C ASP A 165 -7.47 -13.16 14.56
N PHE A 166 -6.28 -13.75 14.78
CA PHE A 166 -5.27 -13.82 13.73
C PHE A 166 -5.73 -14.66 12.53
N ILE A 167 -6.52 -15.72 12.76
CA ILE A 167 -7.07 -16.57 11.69
C ILE A 167 -8.14 -15.81 10.93
N LYS A 168 -9.06 -15.14 11.63
CA LYS A 168 -10.10 -14.32 11.01
C LYS A 168 -9.52 -13.21 10.14
N ASN A 169 -8.42 -12.61 10.57
CA ASN A 169 -7.78 -11.50 9.86
C ASN A 169 -6.81 -11.94 8.76
N SER A 170 -6.22 -13.13 8.87
CA SER A 170 -5.13 -13.59 7.97
C SER A 170 -5.59 -14.61 6.93
N LEU A 171 -6.72 -15.25 7.13
CA LEU A 171 -7.23 -16.34 6.31
C LEU A 171 -8.59 -16.02 5.66
N SER A 172 -8.83 -14.77 5.30
CA SER A 172 -10.04 -14.39 4.60
C SER A 172 -10.14 -15.10 3.25
N PHE A 173 -11.34 -15.53 2.91
CA PHE A 173 -11.65 -16.16 1.64
C PHE A 173 -11.54 -15.16 0.48
N THR A 174 -11.11 -15.63 -0.69
CA THR A 174 -11.30 -14.88 -1.93
C THR A 174 -12.77 -14.98 -2.35
N PRO A 175 -13.28 -14.08 -3.21
CA PRO A 175 -14.63 -14.20 -3.75
C PRO A 175 -14.91 -15.59 -4.38
N ASN A 176 -13.93 -16.16 -5.06
CA ASN A 176 -14.04 -17.50 -5.65
C ASN A 176 -14.08 -18.61 -4.58
N ASP A 177 -13.36 -18.45 -3.47
CA ASP A 177 -13.45 -19.39 -2.34
C ASP A 177 -14.81 -19.31 -1.67
N CYS A 178 -15.39 -18.11 -1.55
CA CYS A 178 -16.74 -17.92 -1.02
C CYS A 178 -17.80 -18.59 -1.92
N ALA A 179 -17.69 -18.44 -3.24
CA ALA A 179 -18.59 -19.08 -4.19
C ALA A 179 -18.51 -20.61 -4.08
N THR A 180 -17.30 -21.17 -4.09
CA THR A 180 -17.08 -22.62 -3.94
C THR A 180 -17.61 -23.13 -2.58
N LEU A 181 -17.39 -22.38 -1.50
CA LEU A 181 -17.90 -22.74 -0.17
C LEU A 181 -19.42 -22.71 -0.16
N TRP A 182 -20.03 -21.72 -0.81
CA TRP A 182 -21.47 -21.61 -0.91
C TRP A 182 -22.09 -22.81 -1.64
N GLU A 183 -21.52 -23.21 -2.81
CA GLU A 183 -21.96 -24.40 -3.54
C GLU A 183 -21.95 -25.65 -2.65
N TYR A 184 -20.89 -25.85 -1.84
CA TYR A 184 -20.82 -26.97 -0.89
C TYR A 184 -21.84 -26.88 0.24
N ILE A 185 -22.08 -25.69 0.76
CA ILE A 185 -23.03 -25.45 1.85
C ILE A 185 -24.45 -25.72 1.36
N GLU A 186 -24.81 -25.18 0.20
CA GLU A 186 -26.13 -25.33 -0.42
C GLU A 186 -26.45 -26.80 -0.76
N GLU A 187 -25.43 -27.58 -1.17
CA GLU A 187 -25.62 -29.01 -1.46
C GLU A 187 -25.73 -29.91 -0.23
N ASN A 188 -25.16 -29.50 0.92
CA ASN A 188 -24.95 -30.41 2.04
C ASN A 188 -25.61 -29.99 3.36
N LEU A 189 -26.18 -28.80 3.46
CA LEU A 189 -26.88 -28.32 4.66
C LEU A 189 -28.33 -28.02 4.39
N ASP A 190 -29.15 -28.13 5.45
CA ASP A 190 -30.57 -27.80 5.40
C ASP A 190 -30.78 -26.28 5.22
N GLU A 191 -31.82 -25.88 4.48
CA GLU A 191 -32.14 -24.50 4.16
C GLU A 191 -32.22 -23.59 5.40
N ASP A 192 -32.76 -24.09 6.51
CA ASP A 192 -32.87 -23.34 7.77
C ASP A 192 -31.49 -22.94 8.38
N LEU A 193 -30.44 -23.69 8.05
CA LEU A 193 -29.07 -23.43 8.57
C LEU A 193 -28.29 -22.45 7.71
N ILE A 194 -28.71 -22.20 6.48
CA ILE A 194 -27.99 -21.38 5.51
C ILE A 194 -28.66 -20.03 5.24
N GLU A 195 -29.78 -19.75 5.90
CA GLU A 195 -30.49 -18.46 5.80
C GLU A 195 -29.56 -17.29 6.12
N GLY A 196 -29.50 -16.28 5.24
CA GLY A 196 -28.64 -15.11 5.38
C GLY A 196 -27.15 -15.34 5.04
N LEU A 197 -26.75 -16.56 4.67
CA LEU A 197 -25.36 -16.86 4.27
C LEU A 197 -25.10 -16.77 2.77
N SER A 198 -26.14 -16.57 1.97
CA SER A 198 -25.98 -16.48 0.51
C SER A 198 -25.04 -15.33 0.16
N PRO A 199 -24.14 -15.50 -0.81
CA PRO A 199 -23.21 -14.44 -1.24
C PRO A 199 -23.95 -13.16 -1.64
N ASP A 200 -25.11 -13.27 -2.22
CA ASP A 200 -25.94 -12.15 -2.65
C ASP A 200 -26.53 -11.35 -1.48
N GLU A 201 -26.79 -11.99 -0.36
CA GLU A 201 -27.28 -11.34 0.85
C GLU A 201 -26.13 -10.80 1.68
N TYR A 202 -25.08 -11.60 1.87
CA TYR A 202 -23.92 -11.24 2.68
C TYR A 202 -23.14 -10.03 2.14
N PHE A 203 -23.04 -9.88 0.81
CA PHE A 203 -22.31 -8.78 0.18
C PHE A 203 -23.17 -7.56 -0.15
N LYS A 204 -24.50 -7.63 0.00
CA LYS A 204 -25.39 -6.48 -0.21
C LYS A 204 -25.39 -5.46 0.93
N GLU A 205 -25.04 -5.88 2.15
CA GLU A 205 -25.11 -5.04 3.35
C GLU A 205 -23.75 -4.43 3.76
N ASN A 206 -22.69 -4.61 2.98
CA ASN A 206 -21.35 -4.09 3.20
C ASN A 206 -20.84 -3.41 1.95
#